data_f0c2520ec5de300ab2881cf21c6ec45b
#
_entry.id   f0c2520ec5de300ab2881cf21c6ec45b
#
_cell.length_a   1.000
_cell.length_b   1.000
_cell.length_c   1.000
_cell.angle_alpha   90.00
_cell.angle_beta   90.00
_cell.angle_gamma   90.00
#
_symmetry.space_group_name_H-M   'P 1'
#
loop_
_entity.id
_entity.type
_entity.pdbx_description
1 polymer ?
#
loop_
_entity_poly.entity_id
_entity_poly.type
_entity_poly.pdbx_seq_one_letter_code
_entity_poly.pdbx_strand_id
1 'polypeptide(L)'
;DVARNSRAGVCAMHMQGTPQTMQDSPRYLDVVQEIHAYLAKRKIHLLEAGIPVEKICLDPGIGFGKSHRHNLELLNKCDQYLDLGCPILIGHSRKGMIGKILGDPDANRDSATMAITLMLARKKIQIVRVHEVGETVRALKAFAAVGGIDGQVTIPTENQ
;
A
#
# COMPACT_ATOMS: atom_id res chain seq x y z
N ASP A 1 21.05 -9.02 -9.34
CA ASP A 1 21.45 -9.51 -10.68
C ASP A 1 20.25 -10.04 -11.47
N VAL A 2 19.42 -10.95 -10.95
CA VAL A 2 18.27 -11.51 -11.69
C VAL A 2 17.31 -10.41 -12.17
N ALA A 3 16.88 -9.52 -11.27
CA ALA A 3 15.95 -8.45 -11.62
C ALA A 3 16.53 -7.47 -12.65
N ARG A 4 17.80 -7.13 -12.54
CA ARG A 4 18.51 -6.24 -13.47
C ARG A 4 18.52 -6.78 -14.90
N ASN A 5 18.70 -8.10 -15.05
CA ASN A 5 18.78 -8.77 -16.35
C ASN A 5 17.42 -9.24 -16.88
N SER A 6 16.33 -8.93 -16.17
CA SER A 6 14.97 -9.31 -16.56
C SER A 6 14.16 -8.10 -17.04
N ARG A 7 12.99 -8.39 -17.64
CA ARG A 7 11.98 -7.35 -17.96
C ARG A 7 11.05 -7.04 -16.78
N ALA A 8 11.17 -7.76 -15.67
CA ALA A 8 10.27 -7.63 -14.53
C ALA A 8 10.48 -6.31 -13.78
N GLY A 9 9.40 -5.77 -13.23
CA GLY A 9 9.46 -4.72 -12.22
C GLY A 9 9.85 -5.30 -10.85
N VAL A 10 10.36 -4.45 -9.97
CA VAL A 10 10.77 -4.79 -8.61
C VAL A 10 9.86 -4.06 -7.62
N CYS A 11 9.20 -4.81 -6.74
CA CYS A 11 8.53 -4.23 -5.58
C CYS A 11 9.42 -4.42 -4.34
N ALA A 12 9.96 -3.32 -3.81
CA ALA A 12 10.78 -3.34 -2.60
C ALA A 12 9.90 -3.06 -1.39
N MET A 13 9.74 -4.07 -0.52
CA MET A 13 8.90 -3.97 0.68
C MET A 13 9.75 -3.84 1.96
N HIS A 14 9.25 -3.01 2.90
CA HIS A 14 9.80 -2.94 4.25
C HIS A 14 9.22 -4.02 5.16
N MET A 15 10.11 -4.69 5.90
CA MET A 15 9.79 -5.58 7.01
C MET A 15 10.83 -5.41 8.11
N GLN A 16 10.42 -5.33 9.38
CA GLN A 16 11.33 -5.38 10.53
C GLN A 16 11.49 -6.85 10.96
N GLY A 17 12.73 -7.29 11.19
CA GLY A 17 13.03 -8.68 11.55
C GLY A 17 12.90 -9.66 10.39
N THR A 18 12.62 -10.91 10.72
CA THR A 18 12.37 -12.01 9.76
C THR A 18 10.88 -12.41 9.77
N PRO A 19 10.38 -13.17 8.80
CA PRO A 19 9.00 -13.66 8.84
C PRO A 19 8.62 -14.38 10.13
N GLN A 20 9.57 -15.06 10.79
CA GLN A 20 9.36 -15.79 12.04
C GLN A 20 9.32 -14.88 13.27
N THR A 21 10.10 -13.77 13.26
CA THR A 21 10.29 -12.90 14.45
C THR A 21 9.68 -11.50 14.28
N MET A 22 9.17 -11.17 13.11
CA MET A 22 8.69 -9.81 12.79
C MET A 22 7.57 -9.29 13.70
N GLN A 23 6.80 -10.18 14.33
CA GLN A 23 5.72 -9.80 15.24
C GLN A 23 6.15 -9.77 16.72
N ASP A 24 7.39 -10.15 17.03
CA ASP A 24 7.93 -10.16 18.37
C ASP A 24 8.33 -8.74 18.79
N SER A 25 7.35 -7.99 19.29
CA SER A 25 7.54 -6.61 19.80
C SER A 25 8.17 -5.61 18.82
N PRO A 26 7.56 -5.37 17.63
CA PRO A 26 8.09 -4.42 16.67
C PRO A 26 8.13 -3.00 17.27
N ARG A 27 9.28 -2.33 17.18
CA ARG A 27 9.54 -1.02 17.79
C ARG A 27 9.95 0.00 16.74
N TYR A 28 9.35 1.19 16.82
CA TYR A 28 9.68 2.37 16.03
C TYR A 28 9.56 3.60 16.94
N LEU A 29 10.42 4.57 16.76
CA LEU A 29 10.27 5.91 17.34
C LEU A 29 9.23 6.71 16.51
N ASP A 30 9.40 6.71 15.19
CA ASP A 30 8.43 7.20 14.21
C ASP A 30 8.36 6.21 13.04
N VAL A 31 7.30 5.41 13.04
CA VAL A 31 7.12 4.34 12.05
C VAL A 31 7.05 4.87 10.61
N VAL A 32 6.50 6.07 10.40
CA VAL A 32 6.35 6.65 9.07
C VAL A 32 7.70 7.12 8.54
N GLN A 33 8.44 7.89 9.34
CA GLN A 33 9.73 8.45 8.95
C GLN A 33 10.81 7.36 8.80
N GLU A 34 10.84 6.39 9.72
CA GLU A 34 11.82 5.31 9.63
C GLU A 34 11.62 4.45 8.38
N ILE A 35 10.34 4.13 8.03
CA ILE A 35 10.04 3.37 6.82
C ILE A 35 10.29 4.22 5.57
N HIS A 36 9.98 5.52 5.60
CA HIS A 36 10.31 6.43 4.51
C HIS A 36 11.80 6.42 4.21
N ALA A 37 12.63 6.64 5.23
CA ALA A 37 14.09 6.61 5.10
C ALA A 37 14.62 5.26 4.58
N TYR A 38 14.04 4.15 5.06
CA TYR A 38 14.37 2.81 4.56
C TYR A 38 14.05 2.66 3.07
N LEU A 39 12.83 3.03 2.65
CA LEU A 39 12.41 2.91 1.25
C LEU A 39 13.22 3.83 0.32
N ALA A 40 13.53 5.05 0.76
CA ALA A 40 14.43 5.96 0.05
C ALA A 40 15.80 5.33 -0.20
N LYS A 41 16.40 4.74 0.83
CA LYS A 41 17.68 4.04 0.75
C LYS A 41 17.59 2.81 -0.19
N ARG A 42 16.50 2.04 -0.11
CA ARG A 42 16.29 0.87 -1.00
C ARG A 42 16.15 1.29 -2.46
N LYS A 43 15.43 2.39 -2.73
CA LYS A 43 15.34 2.97 -4.07
C LYS A 43 16.73 3.30 -4.62
N ILE A 44 17.57 4.00 -3.84
CA ILE A 44 18.94 4.35 -4.25
C ILE A 44 19.74 3.09 -4.60
N HIS A 45 19.74 2.08 -3.74
CA HIS A 45 20.45 0.82 -4.01
C HIS A 45 19.95 0.10 -5.28
N LEU A 46 18.65 0.16 -5.59
CA LEU A 46 18.11 -0.44 -6.81
C LEU A 46 18.56 0.32 -8.06
N LEU A 47 18.59 1.66 -8.00
CA LEU A 47 19.10 2.50 -9.08
C LEU A 47 20.60 2.27 -9.33
N GLU A 48 21.40 2.22 -8.28
CA GLU A 48 22.84 1.90 -8.34
C GLU A 48 23.10 0.49 -8.90
N ALA A 49 22.19 -0.46 -8.62
CA ALA A 49 22.24 -1.79 -9.23
C ALA A 49 21.81 -1.82 -10.70
N GLY A 50 21.46 -0.67 -11.30
CA GLY A 50 21.08 -0.54 -12.71
C GLY A 50 19.62 -0.89 -13.01
N ILE A 51 18.73 -0.86 -12.01
CA ILE A 51 17.28 -1.02 -12.22
C ILE A 51 16.68 0.37 -12.48
N PRO A 52 16.07 0.62 -13.65
CA PRO A 52 15.50 1.92 -13.97
C PRO A 52 14.29 2.25 -13.07
N VAL A 53 14.11 3.54 -12.77
CA VAL A 53 13.12 4.01 -11.78
C VAL A 53 11.69 3.58 -12.12
N GLU A 54 11.34 3.54 -13.39
CA GLU A 54 10.02 3.13 -13.90
C GLU A 54 9.72 1.63 -13.69
N LYS A 55 10.71 0.84 -13.30
CA LYS A 55 10.57 -0.55 -12.89
C LYS A 55 10.55 -0.75 -11.37
N ILE A 56 10.63 0.32 -10.58
CA ILE A 56 10.67 0.25 -9.11
C ILE A 56 9.30 0.63 -8.54
N CYS A 57 8.78 -0.24 -7.68
CA CYS A 57 7.63 0.02 -6.82
C CYS A 57 8.06 -0.12 -5.36
N LEU A 58 7.50 0.68 -4.45
CA LEU A 58 7.84 0.67 -3.03
C LEU A 58 6.61 0.29 -2.19
N ASP A 59 6.79 -0.59 -1.19
CA ASP A 59 5.72 -1.05 -0.29
C ASP A 59 6.15 -0.84 1.17
N PRO A 60 5.45 -0.01 1.97
CA PRO A 60 5.74 0.17 3.39
C PRO A 60 5.51 -1.09 4.24
N GLY A 61 4.92 -2.15 3.66
CA GLY A 61 4.80 -3.46 4.31
C GLY A 61 3.78 -3.49 5.45
N ILE A 62 2.54 -3.07 5.19
CA ILE A 62 1.44 -3.17 6.17
C ILE A 62 1.34 -4.61 6.70
N GLY A 63 1.35 -4.78 8.02
CA GLY A 63 1.23 -6.08 8.68
C GLY A 63 2.54 -6.87 8.82
N PHE A 64 3.67 -6.36 8.33
CA PHE A 64 4.97 -7.03 8.42
C PHE A 64 5.89 -6.31 9.42
N GLY A 65 6.08 -6.88 10.62
CA GLY A 65 6.89 -6.27 11.67
C GLY A 65 6.32 -4.96 12.18
N LYS A 66 5.02 -4.90 12.45
CA LYS A 66 4.31 -3.69 12.84
C LYS A 66 3.18 -3.99 13.82
N SER A 67 3.06 -3.18 14.87
CA SER A 67 1.92 -3.22 15.78
C SER A 67 0.62 -2.78 15.08
N HIS A 68 -0.52 -2.98 15.74
CA HIS A 68 -1.80 -2.47 15.24
C HIS A 68 -1.75 -0.95 15.03
N ARG A 69 -1.26 -0.19 16.02
CA ARG A 69 -1.11 1.27 15.94
C ARG A 69 -0.20 1.68 14.78
N HIS A 70 0.93 1.02 14.59
CA HIS A 70 1.86 1.31 13.49
C HIS A 70 1.18 1.15 12.12
N ASN A 71 0.35 0.09 11.94
CA ASN A 71 -0.37 -0.13 10.69
C ASN A 71 -1.39 0.97 10.40
N LEU A 72 -2.14 1.41 11.42
CA LEU A 72 -3.11 2.49 11.27
C LEU A 72 -2.42 3.83 10.92
N GLU A 73 -1.31 4.12 11.57
CA GLU A 73 -0.53 5.33 11.32
C GLU A 73 0.06 5.36 9.91
N LEU A 74 0.60 4.22 9.43
CA LEU A 74 1.09 4.07 8.07
C LEU A 74 -0.01 4.27 7.02
N LEU A 75 -1.19 3.69 7.22
CA LEU A 75 -2.33 3.89 6.32
C LEU A 75 -2.80 5.35 6.32
N ASN A 76 -2.84 5.97 7.50
CA ASN A 76 -3.26 7.37 7.62
C ASN A 76 -2.29 8.34 6.94
N LYS A 77 -0.99 8.06 6.95
CA LYS A 77 0.07 8.94 6.42
C LYS A 77 0.75 8.39 5.16
N CYS A 78 0.12 7.43 4.45
CA CYS A 78 0.72 6.75 3.30
C CYS A 78 1.05 7.69 2.12
N ASP A 79 0.36 8.80 2.00
CA ASP A 79 0.60 9.87 1.03
C ASP A 79 1.99 10.52 1.19
N GLN A 80 2.60 10.47 2.37
CA GLN A 80 3.97 10.97 2.58
C GLN A 80 5.02 10.18 1.79
N TYR A 81 4.74 8.95 1.37
CA TYR A 81 5.67 8.16 0.55
C TYR A 81 5.65 8.54 -0.93
N LEU A 82 4.69 9.36 -1.39
CA LEU A 82 4.58 9.77 -2.79
C LEU A 82 5.76 10.63 -3.25
N ASP A 83 6.40 11.36 -2.34
CA ASP A 83 7.59 12.17 -2.59
C ASP A 83 8.83 11.33 -2.95
N LEU A 84 8.81 10.02 -2.67
CA LEU A 84 9.86 9.09 -3.11
C LEU A 84 9.94 8.94 -4.63
N GLY A 85 8.94 9.42 -5.39
CA GLY A 85 8.97 9.43 -6.85
C GLY A 85 8.97 8.03 -7.50
N CYS A 86 8.43 7.04 -6.80
CA CYS A 86 8.12 5.70 -7.31
C CYS A 86 6.66 5.37 -6.99
N PRO A 87 5.98 4.51 -7.76
CA PRO A 87 4.68 3.99 -7.37
C PRO A 87 4.71 3.35 -5.98
N ILE A 88 3.71 3.67 -5.16
CA ILE A 88 3.53 3.09 -3.83
C ILE A 88 2.48 1.98 -3.90
N LEU A 89 2.84 0.80 -3.39
CA LEU A 89 1.95 -0.34 -3.25
C LEU A 89 1.53 -0.51 -1.79
N ILE A 90 0.23 -0.65 -1.57
CA ILE A 90 -0.33 -0.96 -0.25
C ILE A 90 -1.09 -2.29 -0.30
N GLY A 91 -0.62 -3.27 0.48
CA GLY A 91 -1.26 -4.57 0.63
C GLY A 91 -1.94 -4.71 2.00
N HIS A 92 -3.15 -4.21 2.16
CA HIS A 92 -3.90 -4.20 3.43
C HIS A 92 -5.01 -5.24 3.51
N SER A 93 -5.43 -5.78 2.37
CA SER A 93 -6.62 -6.62 2.22
C SER A 93 -6.64 -7.83 3.17
N ARG A 94 -7.75 -8.00 3.89
CA ARG A 94 -8.06 -9.08 4.82
C ARG A 94 -7.05 -9.26 5.97
N LYS A 95 -6.14 -8.30 6.20
CA LYS A 95 -5.12 -8.41 7.26
C LYS A 95 -5.75 -8.34 8.66
N GLY A 96 -5.08 -8.97 9.63
CA GLY A 96 -5.56 -9.09 11.02
C GLY A 96 -5.84 -7.76 11.71
N MET A 97 -5.18 -6.67 11.27
CA MET A 97 -5.49 -5.32 11.76
C MET A 97 -6.94 -4.91 11.48
N ILE A 98 -7.55 -5.37 10.37
CA ILE A 98 -8.94 -5.06 10.03
C ILE A 98 -9.89 -5.76 11.02
N GLY A 99 -9.65 -7.02 11.37
CA GLY A 99 -10.41 -7.70 12.43
C GLY A 99 -10.36 -6.95 13.75
N LYS A 100 -9.18 -6.39 14.11
CA LYS A 100 -9.06 -5.54 15.31
C LYS A 100 -9.83 -4.22 15.20
N ILE A 101 -9.92 -3.60 14.02
CA ILE A 101 -10.74 -2.42 13.79
C ILE A 101 -12.23 -2.75 13.98
N LEU A 102 -12.67 -3.91 13.49
CA LEU A 102 -14.06 -4.35 13.56
C LEU A 102 -14.45 -4.85 14.97
N GLY A 103 -13.47 -5.07 15.87
CA GLY A 103 -13.70 -5.67 17.18
C GLY A 103 -14.08 -7.16 17.12
N ASP A 104 -13.94 -7.79 15.94
CA ASP A 104 -14.26 -9.18 15.70
C ASP A 104 -13.17 -9.81 14.79
N PRO A 105 -12.34 -10.72 15.33
CA PRO A 105 -11.27 -11.36 14.57
C PRO A 105 -11.79 -12.29 13.46
N ASP A 106 -13.03 -12.78 13.57
CA ASP A 106 -13.64 -13.73 12.62
C ASP A 106 -14.57 -13.03 11.61
N ALA A 107 -14.78 -11.73 11.74
CA ALA A 107 -15.61 -10.94 10.83
C ALA A 107 -15.14 -11.03 9.37
N ASN A 108 -16.10 -11.02 8.44
CA ASN A 108 -15.78 -10.76 7.05
C ASN A 108 -15.15 -9.38 6.90
N ARG A 109 -13.96 -9.32 6.28
CA ARG A 109 -13.13 -8.11 6.19
C ARG A 109 -13.22 -7.39 4.84
N ASP A 110 -14.07 -7.85 3.93
CA ASP A 110 -14.09 -7.36 2.55
C ASP A 110 -14.64 -5.93 2.46
N SER A 111 -15.73 -5.63 3.15
CA SER A 111 -16.29 -4.27 3.20
C SER A 111 -15.33 -3.27 3.85
N ALA A 112 -14.68 -3.64 4.95
CA ALA A 112 -13.68 -2.81 5.62
C ALA A 112 -12.40 -2.68 4.78
N THR A 113 -11.97 -3.74 4.07
CA THR A 113 -10.90 -3.68 3.06
C THR A 113 -11.24 -2.65 1.99
N MET A 114 -12.48 -2.68 1.48
CA MET A 114 -12.94 -1.75 0.46
C MET A 114 -12.92 -0.30 0.95
N ALA A 115 -13.42 -0.04 2.15
CA ALA A 115 -13.40 1.31 2.74
C ALA A 115 -11.97 1.88 2.82
N ILE A 116 -11.00 1.07 3.26
CA ILE A 116 -9.58 1.46 3.28
C ILE A 116 -9.06 1.68 1.86
N THR A 117 -9.43 0.84 0.89
CA THR A 117 -9.02 1.00 -0.52
C THR A 117 -9.48 2.33 -1.09
N LEU A 118 -10.73 2.74 -0.86
CA LEU A 118 -11.26 4.03 -1.33
C LEU A 118 -10.52 5.22 -0.69
N MET A 119 -10.20 5.14 0.59
CA MET A 119 -9.37 6.13 1.28
C MET A 119 -7.96 6.21 0.66
N LEU A 120 -7.32 5.06 0.36
CA LEU A 120 -6.01 5.01 -0.31
C LEU A 120 -6.06 5.64 -1.72
N ALA A 121 -7.11 5.37 -2.49
CA ALA A 121 -7.31 5.97 -3.81
C ALA A 121 -7.42 7.50 -3.71
N ARG A 122 -8.18 8.03 -2.74
CA ARG A 122 -8.28 9.48 -2.48
C ARG A 122 -6.92 10.09 -2.09
N LYS A 123 -6.07 9.33 -1.41
CA LYS A 123 -4.68 9.71 -1.07
C LYS A 123 -3.70 9.53 -2.23
N LYS A 124 -4.18 9.20 -3.44
CA LYS A 124 -3.38 9.03 -4.66
C LYS A 124 -2.38 7.86 -4.62
N ILE A 125 -2.64 6.85 -3.81
CA ILE A 125 -1.86 5.61 -3.82
C ILE A 125 -2.12 4.88 -5.14
N GLN A 126 -1.05 4.53 -5.86
CA GLN A 126 -1.13 4.06 -7.24
C GLN A 126 -1.46 2.57 -7.34
N ILE A 127 -1.04 1.75 -6.37
CA ILE A 127 -1.21 0.30 -6.43
C ILE A 127 -1.79 -0.21 -5.11
N VAL A 128 -2.88 -0.96 -5.19
CA VAL A 128 -3.42 -1.72 -4.05
C VAL A 128 -3.39 -3.22 -4.38
N ARG A 129 -2.87 -4.02 -3.45
CA ARG A 129 -2.89 -5.47 -3.57
C ARG A 129 -4.02 -6.03 -2.71
N VAL A 130 -5.04 -6.58 -3.39
CA VAL A 130 -6.31 -7.03 -2.79
C VAL A 130 -6.67 -8.45 -3.21
N HIS A 131 -7.57 -9.10 -2.47
CA HIS A 131 -8.08 -10.42 -2.80
C HIS A 131 -9.22 -10.35 -3.83
N GLU A 132 -10.18 -9.43 -3.62
CA GLU A 132 -11.36 -9.26 -4.48
C GLU A 132 -11.12 -8.16 -5.53
N VAL A 133 -10.32 -8.47 -6.57
CA VAL A 133 -9.91 -7.49 -7.58
C VAL A 133 -11.12 -6.95 -8.35
N GLY A 134 -12.04 -7.83 -8.78
CA GLY A 134 -13.21 -7.44 -9.55
C GLY A 134 -14.11 -6.45 -8.80
N GLU A 135 -14.43 -6.73 -7.53
CA GLU A 135 -15.22 -5.84 -6.68
C GLU A 135 -14.49 -4.53 -6.40
N THR A 136 -13.18 -4.61 -6.19
CA THR A 136 -12.35 -3.41 -5.97
C THR A 136 -12.37 -2.48 -7.19
N VAL A 137 -12.25 -3.02 -8.40
CA VAL A 137 -12.32 -2.22 -9.63
C VAL A 137 -13.70 -1.57 -9.80
N ARG A 138 -14.79 -2.30 -9.55
CA ARG A 138 -16.16 -1.75 -9.61
C ARG A 138 -16.36 -0.61 -8.61
N ALA A 139 -15.93 -0.82 -7.37
CA ALA A 139 -16.03 0.21 -6.32
C ALA A 139 -15.20 1.45 -6.62
N LEU A 140 -13.97 1.30 -7.12
CA LEU A 140 -13.11 2.41 -7.52
C LEU A 140 -13.69 3.20 -8.69
N LYS A 141 -14.28 2.52 -9.69
CA LYS A 141 -14.98 3.19 -10.80
C LYS A 141 -16.17 4.03 -10.30
N ALA A 142 -17.01 3.44 -9.44
CA ALA A 142 -18.14 4.16 -8.85
C ALA A 142 -17.68 5.34 -8.00
N PHE A 143 -16.64 5.15 -7.17
CA PHE A 143 -16.08 6.18 -6.32
C PHE A 143 -15.47 7.34 -7.13
N ALA A 144 -14.76 7.04 -8.21
CA ALA A 144 -14.22 8.04 -9.13
C ALA A 144 -15.34 8.83 -9.81
N ALA A 145 -16.38 8.13 -10.33
CA ALA A 145 -17.48 8.76 -11.05
C ALA A 145 -18.22 9.81 -10.21
N VAL A 146 -18.35 9.59 -8.90
CA VAL A 146 -18.98 10.57 -7.98
C VAL A 146 -18.00 11.60 -7.41
N GLY A 147 -16.81 11.73 -7.98
CA GLY A 147 -15.79 12.69 -7.54
C GLY A 147 -15.01 12.29 -6.28
N GLY A 148 -15.06 11.04 -5.87
CA GLY A 148 -14.41 10.57 -4.64
C GLY A 148 -12.88 10.64 -4.65
N ILE A 149 -12.25 10.62 -5.83
CA ILE A 149 -10.78 10.63 -5.97
C ILE A 149 -10.22 12.05 -6.09
N ASP A 150 -10.83 12.90 -6.93
CA ASP A 150 -10.31 14.22 -7.30
C ASP A 150 -11.31 15.37 -7.11
N GLY A 151 -12.53 15.06 -6.64
CA GLY A 151 -13.62 16.01 -6.48
C GLY A 151 -14.39 16.30 -7.77
N GLN A 152 -14.04 15.68 -8.91
CA GLN A 152 -14.69 15.89 -10.18
C GLN A 152 -15.66 14.76 -10.50
N VAL A 153 -16.92 15.11 -10.80
CA VAL A 153 -17.92 14.14 -11.25
C VAL A 153 -17.66 13.77 -12.71
N THR A 154 -17.56 12.47 -12.98
CA THR A 154 -17.43 11.96 -14.34
C THR A 154 -18.74 11.30 -14.75
N ILE A 155 -19.43 11.88 -15.75
CA ILE A 155 -20.62 11.28 -16.34
C ILE A 155 -20.14 10.34 -17.46
N PRO A 156 -20.36 9.01 -17.35
CA PRO A 156 -20.05 8.10 -18.44
C PRO A 156 -20.87 8.52 -19.68
N THR A 157 -20.22 8.70 -20.82
CA THR A 157 -20.93 8.87 -22.09
C THR A 157 -21.67 7.57 -22.41
N GLU A 158 -22.97 7.65 -22.75
CA GLU A 158 -23.85 6.49 -22.94
C GLU A 158 -23.48 5.56 -24.12
N ASN A 159 -22.32 5.77 -24.75
CA ASN A 159 -21.83 4.99 -25.89
C ASN A 159 -20.36 4.64 -25.75
N GLN A 160 -20.05 3.58 -25.01
CA GLN A 160 -18.87 2.74 -25.29
C GLN A 160 -19.07 1.33 -24.73
#